data_1c81fba46c98a0650466f2ef097072d2
#
_entry.id   1c81fba46c98a0650466f2ef097072d2
#
_cell.length_a   1.000
_cell.length_b   1.000
_cell.length_c   1.000
_cell.angle_alpha   90.00
_cell.angle_beta   90.00
_cell.angle_gamma   90.00
#
_symmetry.space_group_name_H-M   'P 1'
#
loop_
_entity.id
_entity.type
_entity.pdbx_description
1 polymer ?
#
loop_
_entity_poly.entity_id
_entity_poly.type
_entity_poly.pdbx_seq_one_letter_code
_entity_poly.pdbx_strand_id
1 'polypeptide(L)'
;MSVIDTTSILTNKTLDPASDDYFRPALLGWMIELLQAFFLVSDDIMDSSKTRRGNPCWYLAPKVGMIAINDAFMLEAAIYLLLKKHFRQEKSYIDMIELFHEVTFQTECGQLCDLLTAPEDDVNLDNFSLDKFSFIVIYKTAYYSFYLPVALALHYTGAATAKNLQTAHDILIPMGEYFQAQDDFLDAFADPKVLGKIGTDIQDNKCSWLINQALKKVNSEQRKLLEENYGQKDSQKEAKVKQLYHELQLQQFYEQWEEERVSDLRAKIAQVDESEGLKKEVFEAFLQKIYKRSK
;
A
#
# COMPACT_ATOMS: atom_id res chain seq x y z
N MET A 1 2.54 7.71 -7.40
CA MET A 1 2.17 8.90 -8.19
C MET A 1 1.89 10.01 -7.22
N SER A 2 2.29 11.20 -7.53
CA SER A 2 2.23 12.29 -6.56
C SER A 2 0.91 13.07 -6.71
N VAL A 3 0.55 13.80 -5.65
CA VAL A 3 -0.51 14.82 -5.68
C VAL A 3 -0.25 15.83 -6.80
N ILE A 4 1.03 16.13 -7.09
CA ILE A 4 1.47 17.01 -8.17
C ILE A 4 1.00 16.52 -9.53
N ASP A 5 1.29 15.26 -9.89
CA ASP A 5 0.90 14.68 -11.18
C ASP A 5 -0.62 14.73 -11.35
N THR A 6 -1.36 14.32 -10.30
CA THR A 6 -2.82 14.35 -10.29
C THR A 6 -3.35 15.76 -10.48
N THR A 7 -2.81 16.75 -9.73
CA THR A 7 -3.20 18.15 -9.86
C THR A 7 -2.90 18.69 -11.27
N SER A 8 -1.74 18.34 -11.83
CA SER A 8 -1.36 18.72 -13.20
C SER A 8 -2.38 18.21 -14.23
N ILE A 9 -2.77 16.93 -14.13
CA ILE A 9 -3.76 16.32 -15.02
C ILE A 9 -5.14 16.99 -14.83
N LEU A 10 -5.62 17.14 -13.59
CA LEU A 10 -6.94 17.71 -13.31
C LEU A 10 -7.07 19.17 -13.79
N THR A 11 -5.99 19.95 -13.70
CA THR A 11 -5.98 21.35 -14.09
C THR A 11 -5.57 21.59 -15.55
N ASN A 12 -5.14 20.55 -16.27
CA ASN A 12 -4.51 20.65 -17.60
C ASN A 12 -3.33 21.63 -17.63
N LYS A 13 -2.52 21.68 -16.56
CA LYS A 13 -1.37 22.58 -16.45
C LYS A 13 -0.11 21.78 -16.14
N THR A 14 0.98 22.12 -16.80
CA THR A 14 2.32 21.70 -16.34
C THR A 14 2.70 22.58 -15.16
N LEU A 15 2.92 21.97 -14.00
CA LEU A 15 3.31 22.68 -12.79
C LEU A 15 4.82 22.91 -12.79
N ASP A 16 5.25 24.18 -12.86
CA ASP A 16 6.66 24.56 -12.80
C ASP A 16 7.16 24.46 -11.34
N PRO A 17 8.23 23.68 -11.06
CA PRO A 17 8.82 23.60 -9.74
C PRO A 17 9.23 24.92 -9.10
N ALA A 18 9.46 25.96 -9.88
CA ALA A 18 9.79 27.31 -9.41
C ALA A 18 8.57 28.18 -9.07
N SER A 19 7.34 27.68 -9.30
CA SER A 19 6.10 28.44 -9.08
C SER A 19 5.43 28.11 -7.76
N ASP A 20 4.63 29.05 -7.24
CA ASP A 20 3.77 28.83 -6.07
C ASP A 20 2.69 27.78 -6.36
N ASP A 21 2.24 27.65 -7.61
CA ASP A 21 1.27 26.65 -8.04
C ASP A 21 1.80 25.20 -7.87
N TYR A 22 3.13 25.01 -7.91
CA TYR A 22 3.78 23.74 -7.64
C TYR A 22 3.92 23.47 -6.14
N PHE A 23 4.25 24.49 -5.35
CA PHE A 23 4.60 24.34 -3.94
C PHE A 23 3.49 23.67 -3.12
N ARG A 24 2.24 24.09 -3.29
CA ARG A 24 1.11 23.57 -2.50
C ARG A 24 0.78 22.11 -2.80
N PRO A 25 0.61 21.67 -4.07
CA PRO A 25 0.46 20.23 -4.38
C PRO A 25 1.66 19.39 -3.93
N ALA A 26 2.88 19.93 -4.05
CA ALA A 26 4.08 19.27 -3.55
C ALA A 26 4.03 19.07 -2.02
N LEU A 27 3.59 20.10 -1.30
CA LEU A 27 3.47 20.03 0.15
C LEU A 27 2.41 19.01 0.60
N LEU A 28 1.26 18.92 -0.09
CA LEU A 28 0.28 17.84 0.17
C LEU A 28 0.89 16.46 -0.07
N GLY A 29 1.68 16.30 -1.13
CA GLY A 29 2.43 15.05 -1.37
C GLY A 29 3.42 14.75 -0.24
N TRP A 30 4.16 15.72 0.26
CA TRP A 30 5.06 15.57 1.39
C TRP A 30 4.34 15.20 2.69
N MET A 31 3.12 15.69 2.92
CA MET A 31 2.31 15.27 4.07
C MET A 31 1.95 13.78 4.01
N ILE A 32 1.69 13.23 2.81
CA ILE A 32 1.50 11.78 2.63
C ILE A 32 2.80 11.02 2.93
N GLU A 33 3.95 11.54 2.52
CA GLU A 33 5.26 10.94 2.86
C GLU A 33 5.53 10.98 4.37
N LEU A 34 5.11 12.03 5.08
CA LEU A 34 5.18 12.10 6.54
C LEU A 34 4.26 11.06 7.18
N LEU A 35 3.05 10.89 6.66
CA LEU A 35 2.11 9.86 7.11
C LEU A 35 2.68 8.46 6.87
N GLN A 36 3.24 8.20 5.69
CA GLN A 36 3.92 6.94 5.41
C GLN A 36 5.10 6.70 6.35
N ALA A 37 5.91 7.72 6.62
CA ALA A 37 7.04 7.60 7.53
C ALA A 37 6.59 7.29 8.96
N PHE A 38 5.50 7.89 9.43
CA PHE A 38 4.86 7.55 10.71
C PHE A 38 4.49 6.07 10.76
N PHE A 39 3.78 5.56 9.75
CA PHE A 39 3.39 4.15 9.69
C PHE A 39 4.61 3.22 9.63
N LEU A 40 5.61 3.52 8.79
CA LEU A 40 6.78 2.66 8.63
C LEU A 40 7.65 2.59 9.89
N VAL A 41 7.83 3.71 10.59
CA VAL A 41 8.59 3.72 11.87
C VAL A 41 7.87 2.89 12.93
N SER A 42 6.55 2.99 12.99
CA SER A 42 5.72 2.23 13.93
C SER A 42 5.65 0.74 13.57
N ASP A 43 5.46 0.42 12.29
CA ASP A 43 5.44 -0.95 11.74
C ASP A 43 6.76 -1.68 12.03
N ASP A 44 7.90 -1.03 11.74
CA ASP A 44 9.24 -1.61 12.00
C ASP A 44 9.46 -1.99 13.46
N ILE A 45 8.90 -1.22 14.40
CA ILE A 45 8.97 -1.54 15.85
C ILE A 45 8.07 -2.74 16.17
N MET A 46 6.82 -2.74 15.68
CA MET A 46 5.84 -3.80 15.94
C MET A 46 6.27 -5.14 15.36
N ASP A 47 6.83 -5.14 14.13
CA ASP A 47 7.31 -6.34 13.43
C ASP A 47 8.75 -6.71 13.81
N SER A 48 9.40 -5.97 14.73
CA SER A 48 10.83 -6.19 15.09
C SER A 48 11.77 -6.21 13.88
N SER A 49 11.42 -5.47 12.81
CA SER A 49 12.14 -5.41 11.54
C SER A 49 13.58 -4.91 11.73
N LYS A 50 14.53 -5.42 10.96
CA LYS A 50 15.95 -5.06 11.10
C LYS A 50 16.38 -3.98 10.10
N THR A 51 15.83 -4.02 8.89
CA THR A 51 16.23 -3.13 7.80
C THR A 51 15.01 -2.57 7.06
N ARG A 52 15.12 -1.30 6.65
CA ARG A 52 14.15 -0.61 5.81
C ARG A 52 14.90 0.11 4.67
N ARG A 53 14.57 -0.22 3.41
CA ARG A 53 15.22 0.36 2.22
C ARG A 53 16.76 0.23 2.25
N GLY A 54 17.26 -0.93 2.69
CA GLY A 54 18.70 -1.23 2.76
C GLY A 54 19.47 -0.59 3.93
N ASN A 55 18.79 0.15 4.81
CA ASN A 55 19.37 0.74 6.01
C ASN A 55 18.79 0.07 7.27
N PRO A 56 19.45 0.13 8.44
CA PRO A 56 18.85 -0.23 9.71
C PRO A 56 17.54 0.55 9.95
N CYS A 57 16.52 -0.13 10.49
CA CYS A 57 15.28 0.55 10.90
C CYS A 57 15.56 1.67 11.90
N TRP A 58 14.74 2.73 11.89
CA TRP A 58 14.99 3.94 12.68
C TRP A 58 15.18 3.67 14.17
N TYR A 59 14.38 2.78 14.76
CA TYR A 59 14.49 2.42 16.18
C TYR A 59 15.79 1.69 16.51
N LEU A 60 16.50 1.13 15.54
CA LEU A 60 17.84 0.50 15.70
C LEU A 60 18.98 1.50 15.52
N ALA A 61 18.70 2.73 15.11
CA ALA A 61 19.72 3.74 14.96
C ALA A 61 20.35 4.10 16.32
N PRO A 62 21.67 4.42 16.40
CA PRO A 62 22.34 4.75 17.64
C PRO A 62 21.65 5.87 18.40
N LYS A 63 21.38 5.65 19.69
CA LYS A 63 20.73 6.59 20.61
C LYS A 63 19.23 6.87 20.34
N VAL A 64 18.58 6.18 19.40
CA VAL A 64 17.16 6.32 19.14
C VAL A 64 16.37 5.35 20.02
N GLY A 65 16.45 4.04 19.78
CA GLY A 65 15.66 3.07 20.54
C GLY A 65 14.16 3.39 20.50
N MET A 66 13.49 3.23 21.63
CA MET A 66 12.04 3.50 21.75
C MET A 66 11.66 5.00 21.66
N ILE A 67 12.62 5.91 21.57
CA ILE A 67 12.33 7.32 21.23
C ILE A 67 11.65 7.40 19.86
N ALA A 68 11.92 6.43 18.97
CA ALA A 68 11.26 6.31 17.67
C ALA A 68 9.72 6.34 17.74
N ILE A 69 9.12 5.90 18.85
CA ILE A 69 7.66 6.00 19.08
C ILE A 69 7.22 7.46 19.10
N ASN A 70 7.96 8.30 19.86
CA ASN A 70 7.67 9.74 19.92
C ASN A 70 7.96 10.42 18.57
N ASP A 71 9.03 10.01 17.86
CA ASP A 71 9.35 10.55 16.54
C ASP A 71 8.24 10.25 15.53
N ALA A 72 7.64 9.04 15.58
CA ALA A 72 6.49 8.68 14.78
C ALA A 72 5.29 9.61 15.04
N PHE A 73 4.93 9.85 16.32
CA PHE A 73 3.86 10.80 16.66
C PHE A 73 4.14 12.22 16.17
N MET A 74 5.42 12.66 16.19
CA MET A 74 5.79 13.98 15.68
C MET A 74 5.62 14.07 14.15
N LEU A 75 5.89 13.00 13.40
CA LEU A 75 5.67 12.95 11.95
C LEU A 75 4.18 13.14 11.61
N GLU A 76 3.30 12.42 12.30
CA GLU A 76 1.85 12.54 12.12
C GLU A 76 1.35 13.95 12.52
N ALA A 77 1.72 14.43 13.69
CA ALA A 77 1.32 15.75 14.16
C ALA A 77 1.79 16.91 13.26
N ALA A 78 2.95 16.75 12.60
CA ALA A 78 3.49 17.74 11.67
C ALA A 78 2.57 17.97 10.45
N ILE A 79 1.81 16.96 10.02
CA ILE A 79 0.83 17.06 8.92
C ILE A 79 -0.17 18.18 9.20
N TYR A 80 -0.77 18.18 10.39
CA TYR A 80 -1.81 19.15 10.77
C TYR A 80 -1.24 20.56 11.01
N LEU A 81 0.01 20.66 11.46
CA LEU A 81 0.70 21.94 11.55
C LEU A 81 0.94 22.56 10.16
N LEU A 82 1.34 21.73 9.20
CA LEU A 82 1.57 22.15 7.81
C LEU A 82 0.24 22.50 7.11
N LEU A 83 -0.81 21.70 7.29
CA LEU A 83 -2.16 22.00 6.80
C LEU A 83 -2.64 23.35 7.34
N LYS A 84 -2.53 23.57 8.66
CA LYS A 84 -2.91 24.83 9.29
C LYS A 84 -2.12 26.00 8.74
N LYS A 85 -0.81 25.85 8.56
CA LYS A 85 0.08 26.92 8.10
C LYS A 85 -0.20 27.34 6.66
N HIS A 86 -0.46 26.38 5.76
CA HIS A 86 -0.47 26.64 4.32
C HIS A 86 -1.85 26.52 3.66
N PHE A 87 -2.84 25.87 4.31
CA PHE A 87 -4.15 25.59 3.70
C PHE A 87 -5.35 26.11 4.50
N ARG A 88 -5.13 26.77 5.65
CA ARG A 88 -6.21 27.23 6.53
C ARG A 88 -7.26 28.11 5.84
N GLN A 89 -6.88 28.83 4.78
CA GLN A 89 -7.77 29.70 4.03
C GLN A 89 -8.49 29.01 2.86
N GLU A 90 -8.14 27.75 2.58
CA GLU A 90 -8.79 26.96 1.54
C GLU A 90 -10.18 26.53 1.98
N LYS A 91 -11.15 26.52 1.05
CA LYS A 91 -12.50 26.07 1.33
C LYS A 91 -12.56 24.62 1.81
N SER A 92 -11.69 23.77 1.24
CA SER A 92 -11.56 22.34 1.55
C SER A 92 -10.62 22.05 2.72
N TYR A 93 -10.23 23.07 3.52
CA TYR A 93 -9.30 22.87 4.64
C TYR A 93 -9.76 21.81 5.65
N ILE A 94 -11.03 21.89 6.04
CA ILE A 94 -11.63 20.93 6.99
C ILE A 94 -11.73 19.55 6.36
N ASP A 95 -12.20 19.47 5.10
CA ASP A 95 -12.31 18.19 4.38
C ASP A 95 -10.95 17.47 4.27
N MET A 96 -9.86 18.22 4.03
CA MET A 96 -8.50 17.65 4.00
C MET A 96 -8.06 17.13 5.37
N ILE A 97 -8.38 17.84 6.47
CA ILE A 97 -8.08 17.37 7.83
C ILE A 97 -8.84 16.08 8.13
N GLU A 98 -10.15 16.07 7.87
CA GLU A 98 -11.01 14.90 8.09
C GLU A 98 -10.53 13.72 7.25
N LEU A 99 -10.16 13.93 5.99
CA LEU A 99 -9.63 12.90 5.10
C LEU A 99 -8.31 12.29 5.65
N PHE A 100 -7.37 13.11 6.13
CA PHE A 100 -6.15 12.59 6.75
C PHE A 100 -6.47 11.77 8.00
N HIS A 101 -7.34 12.24 8.89
CA HIS A 101 -7.72 11.51 10.09
C HIS A 101 -8.41 10.17 9.77
N GLU A 102 -9.36 10.19 8.84
CA GLU A 102 -10.09 8.98 8.43
C GLU A 102 -9.13 7.94 7.84
N VAL A 103 -8.28 8.36 6.89
CA VAL A 103 -7.32 7.44 6.25
C VAL A 103 -6.27 6.94 7.24
N THR A 104 -5.82 7.78 8.17
CA THR A 104 -4.90 7.37 9.24
C THR A 104 -5.53 6.27 10.09
N PHE A 105 -6.75 6.49 10.59
CA PHE A 105 -7.46 5.51 11.40
C PHE A 105 -7.73 4.19 10.64
N GLN A 106 -8.14 4.29 9.37
CA GLN A 106 -8.32 3.13 8.50
C GLN A 106 -7.03 2.31 8.36
N THR A 107 -5.88 2.99 8.17
CA THR A 107 -4.57 2.33 8.03
C THR A 107 -4.13 1.66 9.33
N GLU A 108 -4.38 2.29 10.48
CA GLU A 108 -4.14 1.71 11.81
C GLU A 108 -5.00 0.47 12.06
N CYS A 109 -6.28 0.48 11.65
CA CYS A 109 -7.15 -0.70 11.71
C CYS A 109 -6.63 -1.83 10.81
N GLY A 110 -6.13 -1.52 9.62
CA GLY A 110 -5.50 -2.49 8.73
C GLY A 110 -4.25 -3.11 9.34
N GLN A 111 -3.40 -2.29 9.94
CA GLN A 111 -2.21 -2.74 10.68
C GLN A 111 -2.56 -3.65 11.87
N LEU A 112 -3.56 -3.27 12.66
CA LEU A 112 -4.03 -4.10 13.78
C LEU A 112 -4.54 -5.46 13.28
N CYS A 113 -5.30 -5.47 12.18
CA CYS A 113 -5.79 -6.71 11.59
C CYS A 113 -4.64 -7.60 11.10
N ASP A 114 -3.60 -7.03 10.49
CA ASP A 114 -2.39 -7.76 10.04
C ASP A 114 -1.71 -8.45 11.23
N LEU A 115 -1.41 -7.70 12.30
CA LEU A 115 -0.78 -8.21 13.51
C LEU A 115 -1.59 -9.31 14.20
N LEU A 116 -2.93 -9.16 14.27
CA LEU A 116 -3.80 -10.16 14.91
C LEU A 116 -4.04 -11.40 14.04
N THR A 117 -3.94 -11.28 12.71
CA THR A 117 -4.15 -12.39 11.78
C THR A 117 -2.92 -13.28 11.70
N ALA A 118 -1.74 -12.70 11.78
CA ALA A 118 -0.46 -13.35 11.56
C ALA A 118 0.56 -13.06 12.68
N PRO A 119 0.31 -13.43 13.94
CA PRO A 119 1.27 -13.27 15.02
C PRO A 119 2.58 -14.02 14.70
N GLU A 120 3.74 -13.40 15.00
CA GLU A 120 5.04 -14.05 14.75
C GLU A 120 5.24 -15.32 15.56
N ASP A 121 4.71 -15.38 16.80
CA ASP A 121 4.92 -16.48 17.75
C ASP A 121 3.85 -17.59 17.67
N ASP A 122 2.79 -17.38 16.87
CA ASP A 122 1.68 -18.34 16.73
C ASP A 122 1.26 -18.50 15.26
N VAL A 123 1.92 -19.43 14.58
CA VAL A 123 1.64 -19.75 13.17
C VAL A 123 0.41 -20.65 13.08
N ASN A 124 -0.70 -20.06 12.68
CA ASN A 124 -1.95 -20.80 12.45
C ASN A 124 -2.55 -20.43 11.08
N LEU A 125 -2.33 -21.30 10.09
CA LEU A 125 -2.81 -21.08 8.72
C LEU A 125 -4.34 -21.10 8.57
N ASP A 126 -5.09 -21.60 9.56
CA ASP A 126 -6.55 -21.52 9.57
C ASP A 126 -7.08 -20.10 9.83
N ASN A 127 -6.21 -19.23 10.34
CA ASN A 127 -6.51 -17.79 10.46
C ASN A 127 -6.50 -17.05 9.12
N PHE A 128 -5.91 -17.65 8.06
CA PHE A 128 -5.75 -16.97 6.77
C PHE A 128 -6.98 -17.18 5.88
N SER A 129 -7.35 -16.13 5.16
CA SER A 129 -8.36 -16.15 4.10
C SER A 129 -8.14 -15.00 3.13
N LEU A 130 -8.65 -15.12 1.90
CA LEU A 130 -8.60 -14.01 0.94
C LEU A 130 -9.40 -12.80 1.42
N ASP A 131 -10.48 -12.99 2.18
CA ASP A 131 -11.24 -11.87 2.74
C ASP A 131 -10.43 -11.10 3.77
N LYS A 132 -9.66 -11.80 4.63
CA LYS A 132 -8.74 -11.16 5.57
C LYS A 132 -7.57 -10.48 4.84
N PHE A 133 -6.97 -11.15 3.85
CA PHE A 133 -5.96 -10.55 3.00
C PHE A 133 -6.49 -9.25 2.37
N SER A 134 -7.65 -9.30 1.71
CA SER A 134 -8.26 -8.14 1.08
C SER A 134 -8.51 -7.02 2.08
N PHE A 135 -9.06 -7.32 3.26
CA PHE A 135 -9.26 -6.33 4.33
C PHE A 135 -7.93 -5.69 4.74
N ILE A 136 -6.90 -6.51 5.06
CA ILE A 136 -5.60 -6.01 5.48
C ILE A 136 -5.03 -5.07 4.42
N VAL A 137 -4.93 -5.50 3.17
CA VAL A 137 -4.26 -4.71 2.13
C VAL A 137 -5.04 -3.45 1.73
N ILE A 138 -6.38 -3.50 1.76
CA ILE A 138 -7.21 -2.33 1.50
C ILE A 138 -6.97 -1.27 2.58
N TYR A 139 -7.08 -1.65 3.83
CA TYR A 139 -7.01 -0.70 4.95
C TYR A 139 -5.57 -0.33 5.29
N LYS A 140 -4.62 -1.27 5.35
CA LYS A 140 -3.21 -1.01 5.66
C LYS A 140 -2.49 -0.21 4.56
N THR A 141 -2.89 -0.41 3.27
CA THR A 141 -2.10 0.11 2.13
C THR A 141 -2.90 0.95 1.14
N ALA A 142 -4.04 0.47 0.64
CA ALA A 142 -4.70 1.08 -0.52
C ALA A 142 -5.23 2.48 -0.25
N TYR A 143 -5.80 2.73 0.92
CA TYR A 143 -6.35 4.03 1.25
C TYR A 143 -5.30 5.14 1.28
N TYR A 144 -4.19 4.97 2.02
CA TYR A 144 -3.22 6.05 2.15
C TYR A 144 -2.34 6.23 0.91
N SER A 145 -2.05 5.15 0.18
CA SER A 145 -1.07 5.18 -0.92
C SER A 145 -1.69 5.37 -2.31
N PHE A 146 -2.96 4.98 -2.50
CA PHE A 146 -3.68 5.11 -3.77
C PHE A 146 -4.80 6.15 -3.70
N TYR A 147 -5.73 6.01 -2.75
CA TYR A 147 -6.89 6.88 -2.68
C TYR A 147 -6.56 8.28 -2.18
N LEU A 148 -5.85 8.41 -1.06
CA LEU A 148 -5.53 9.69 -0.42
C LEU A 148 -4.86 10.70 -1.37
N PRO A 149 -3.85 10.35 -2.20
CA PRO A 149 -3.22 11.31 -3.09
C PRO A 149 -4.18 11.94 -4.11
N VAL A 150 -5.10 11.13 -4.63
CA VAL A 150 -6.08 11.60 -5.63
C VAL A 150 -7.18 12.40 -4.95
N ALA A 151 -7.70 11.93 -3.82
CA ALA A 151 -8.72 12.64 -3.05
C ALA A 151 -8.22 14.02 -2.60
N LEU A 152 -6.98 14.14 -2.11
CA LEU A 152 -6.37 15.44 -1.77
C LEU A 152 -6.27 16.38 -2.98
N ALA A 153 -5.86 15.85 -4.15
CA ALA A 153 -5.81 16.65 -5.37
C ALA A 153 -7.19 17.11 -5.82
N LEU A 154 -8.23 16.26 -5.69
CA LEU A 154 -9.62 16.63 -5.96
C LEU A 154 -10.09 17.74 -5.01
N HIS A 155 -9.83 17.64 -3.72
CA HIS A 155 -10.15 18.70 -2.75
C HIS A 155 -9.41 19.99 -3.06
N TYR A 156 -8.12 19.91 -3.37
CA TYR A 156 -7.29 21.07 -3.68
C TYR A 156 -7.74 21.80 -4.95
N THR A 157 -8.16 21.06 -5.98
CA THR A 157 -8.61 21.63 -7.25
C THR A 157 -10.09 22.02 -7.27
N GLY A 158 -10.84 21.73 -6.21
CA GLY A 158 -12.27 21.99 -6.13
C GLY A 158 -13.16 21.01 -6.91
N ALA A 159 -12.58 19.85 -7.31
CA ALA A 159 -13.29 18.79 -8.04
C ALA A 159 -13.75 17.62 -7.13
N ALA A 160 -13.70 17.77 -5.80
CA ALA A 160 -14.06 16.75 -4.82
C ALA A 160 -15.59 16.67 -4.62
N THR A 161 -16.34 16.35 -5.69
CA THR A 161 -17.76 16.01 -5.55
C THR A 161 -17.91 14.60 -4.98
N ALA A 162 -19.05 14.29 -4.34
CA ALA A 162 -19.34 12.95 -3.84
C ALA A 162 -19.17 11.87 -4.94
N LYS A 163 -19.59 12.19 -6.17
CA LYS A 163 -19.47 11.30 -7.34
C LYS A 163 -18.01 11.07 -7.71
N ASN A 164 -17.19 12.12 -7.78
CA ASN A 164 -15.77 12.02 -8.14
C ASN A 164 -14.96 11.26 -7.08
N LEU A 165 -15.24 11.51 -5.79
CA LEU A 165 -14.62 10.77 -4.68
C LEU A 165 -15.00 9.29 -4.70
N GLN A 166 -16.30 8.97 -4.96
CA GLN A 166 -16.75 7.58 -5.09
C GLN A 166 -16.10 6.89 -6.29
N THR A 167 -16.04 7.56 -7.45
CA THR A 167 -15.37 7.02 -8.65
C THR A 167 -13.88 6.75 -8.39
N ALA A 168 -13.20 7.69 -7.72
CA ALA A 168 -11.80 7.52 -7.34
C ALA A 168 -11.62 6.31 -6.40
N HIS A 169 -12.49 6.18 -5.39
CA HIS A 169 -12.51 5.05 -4.48
C HIS A 169 -12.68 3.71 -5.24
N ASP A 170 -13.70 3.60 -6.09
CA ASP A 170 -14.08 2.36 -6.80
C ASP A 170 -13.02 1.86 -7.79
N ILE A 171 -12.08 2.73 -8.19
CA ILE A 171 -10.95 2.39 -9.08
C ILE A 171 -9.66 2.21 -8.27
N LEU A 172 -9.35 3.11 -7.34
CA LEU A 172 -8.05 3.15 -6.68
C LEU A 172 -7.91 2.11 -5.57
N ILE A 173 -9.00 1.76 -4.86
CA ILE A 173 -8.95 0.70 -3.85
C ILE A 173 -8.64 -0.66 -4.47
N PRO A 174 -9.36 -1.14 -5.52
CA PRO A 174 -8.96 -2.37 -6.22
C PRO A 174 -7.57 -2.31 -6.85
N MET A 175 -7.10 -1.11 -7.23
CA MET A 175 -5.76 -0.91 -7.77
C MET A 175 -4.68 -1.09 -6.69
N GLY A 176 -4.96 -0.62 -5.47
CA GLY A 176 -4.09 -0.82 -4.30
C GLY A 176 -4.04 -2.29 -3.86
N GLU A 177 -5.17 -3.00 -3.91
CA GLU A 177 -5.22 -4.44 -3.65
C GLU A 177 -4.38 -5.22 -4.68
N TYR A 178 -4.51 -4.89 -5.96
CA TYR A 178 -3.67 -5.47 -7.02
C TYR A 178 -2.19 -5.19 -6.77
N PHE A 179 -1.83 -3.97 -6.40
CA PHE A 179 -0.45 -3.60 -6.10
C PHE A 179 0.15 -4.44 -4.97
N GLN A 180 -0.61 -4.74 -3.91
CA GLN A 180 -0.12 -5.55 -2.81
C GLN A 180 -0.01 -7.03 -3.20
N ALA A 181 -0.99 -7.59 -3.92
CA ALA A 181 -0.86 -8.95 -4.45
C ALA A 181 0.37 -9.11 -5.36
N GLN A 182 0.73 -8.05 -6.11
CA GLN A 182 1.95 -8.01 -6.90
C GLN A 182 3.21 -7.92 -6.02
N ASP A 183 3.17 -7.17 -4.91
CA ASP A 183 4.29 -7.12 -3.97
C ASP A 183 4.56 -8.49 -3.35
N ASP A 184 3.52 -9.19 -2.91
CA ASP A 184 3.60 -10.56 -2.38
C ASP A 184 4.15 -11.55 -3.42
N PHE A 185 3.72 -11.40 -4.68
CA PHE A 185 4.24 -12.21 -5.78
C PHE A 185 5.74 -11.96 -6.01
N LEU A 186 6.14 -10.70 -6.05
CA LEU A 186 7.55 -10.32 -6.23
C LEU A 186 8.42 -10.74 -5.03
N ASP A 187 7.89 -10.70 -3.81
CA ASP A 187 8.57 -11.17 -2.61
C ASP A 187 8.96 -12.65 -2.72
N ALA A 188 8.08 -13.49 -3.21
CA ALA A 188 8.33 -14.92 -3.34
C ALA A 188 9.14 -15.34 -4.57
N PHE A 189 8.91 -14.68 -5.73
CA PHE A 189 9.40 -15.15 -7.03
C PHE A 189 10.46 -14.28 -7.69
N ALA A 190 10.60 -13.01 -7.31
CA ALA A 190 11.57 -12.13 -7.94
C ALA A 190 13.02 -12.42 -7.47
N ASP A 191 13.99 -12.20 -8.37
CA ASP A 191 15.39 -12.22 -7.97
C ASP A 191 15.67 -11.05 -6.99
N PRO A 192 16.20 -11.31 -5.80
CA PRO A 192 16.55 -10.27 -4.82
C PRO A 192 17.43 -9.15 -5.39
N LYS A 193 18.28 -9.46 -6.40
CA LYS A 193 19.12 -8.45 -7.07
C LYS A 193 18.29 -7.47 -7.90
N VAL A 194 17.17 -7.94 -8.47
CA VAL A 194 16.23 -7.11 -9.25
C VAL A 194 15.33 -6.35 -8.32
N LEU A 195 14.76 -7.03 -7.32
CA LEU A 195 13.85 -6.45 -6.35
C LEU A 195 14.53 -5.42 -5.42
N GLY A 196 15.84 -5.59 -5.16
CA GLY A 196 16.61 -4.73 -4.23
C GLY A 196 16.36 -5.02 -2.75
N LYS A 197 15.56 -6.05 -2.42
CA LYS A 197 15.31 -6.58 -1.07
C LYS A 197 15.24 -8.10 -1.11
N ILE A 198 15.51 -8.75 0.02
CA ILE A 198 15.22 -10.16 0.21
C ILE A 198 13.76 -10.26 0.65
N GLY A 199 12.98 -11.13 -0.01
CA GLY A 199 11.60 -11.39 0.40
C GLY A 199 11.56 -12.10 1.75
N THR A 200 10.65 -11.73 2.63
CA THR A 200 10.53 -12.27 3.99
C THR A 200 9.12 -12.73 4.35
N ASP A 201 8.14 -12.54 3.50
CA ASP A 201 6.71 -12.81 3.80
C ASP A 201 6.48 -14.24 4.30
N ILE A 202 7.17 -15.24 3.73
CA ILE A 202 7.06 -16.63 4.16
C ILE A 202 7.61 -16.82 5.57
N GLN A 203 8.77 -16.22 5.87
CA GLN A 203 9.42 -16.34 7.18
C GLN A 203 8.70 -15.51 8.25
N ASP A 204 8.10 -14.39 7.86
CA ASP A 204 7.40 -13.46 8.75
C ASP A 204 5.92 -13.82 8.96
N ASN A 205 5.50 -15.03 8.57
CA ASN A 205 4.14 -15.54 8.74
C ASN A 205 3.06 -14.62 8.10
N LYS A 206 3.36 -13.88 7.03
CA LYS A 206 2.41 -12.91 6.46
C LYS A 206 1.19 -13.59 5.83
N CYS A 207 0.00 -13.02 6.03
CA CYS A 207 -1.24 -13.43 5.38
C CYS A 207 -1.26 -12.93 3.92
N SER A 208 -0.29 -13.38 3.11
CA SER A 208 -0.09 -12.91 1.74
C SER A 208 -1.11 -13.50 0.75
N TRP A 209 -1.21 -12.90 -0.43
CA TRP A 209 -2.03 -13.43 -1.52
C TRP A 209 -1.63 -14.86 -1.89
N LEU A 210 -0.31 -15.13 -1.97
CA LEU A 210 0.22 -16.44 -2.39
C LEU A 210 -0.12 -17.57 -1.42
N ILE A 211 0.07 -17.38 -0.12
CA ILE A 211 -0.29 -18.41 0.86
C ILE A 211 -1.79 -18.71 0.81
N ASN A 212 -2.64 -17.69 0.67
CA ASN A 212 -4.08 -17.87 0.57
C ASN A 212 -4.48 -18.63 -0.71
N GLN A 213 -3.79 -18.42 -1.84
CA GLN A 213 -4.02 -19.20 -3.05
C GLN A 213 -3.48 -20.63 -2.91
N ALA A 214 -2.34 -20.83 -2.27
CA ALA A 214 -1.80 -22.15 -1.98
C ALA A 214 -2.79 -22.96 -1.14
N LEU A 215 -3.30 -22.41 -0.04
CA LEU A 215 -4.24 -23.08 0.88
C LEU A 215 -5.53 -23.56 0.19
N LYS A 216 -5.95 -22.92 -0.90
CA LYS A 216 -7.11 -23.37 -1.71
C LYS A 216 -6.80 -24.56 -2.62
N LYS A 217 -5.52 -24.80 -2.94
CA LYS A 217 -5.10 -25.78 -3.96
C LYS A 217 -4.45 -27.04 -3.37
N VAL A 218 -3.92 -26.97 -2.13
CA VAL A 218 -3.16 -28.05 -1.51
C VAL A 218 -4.01 -29.24 -1.09
N ASN A 219 -3.45 -30.46 -1.23
CA ASN A 219 -3.93 -31.65 -0.59
C ASN A 219 -3.47 -31.73 0.87
N SER A 220 -3.86 -32.80 1.61
CA SER A 220 -3.56 -32.94 3.03
C SER A 220 -2.06 -33.04 3.35
N GLU A 221 -1.25 -33.68 2.49
CA GLU A 221 0.20 -33.78 2.67
C GLU A 221 0.89 -32.42 2.43
N GLN A 222 0.50 -31.73 1.38
CA GLN A 222 0.98 -30.40 1.07
C GLN A 222 0.55 -29.36 2.11
N ARG A 223 -0.66 -29.49 2.66
CA ARG A 223 -1.13 -28.66 3.77
C ARG A 223 -0.23 -28.83 4.99
N LYS A 224 0.09 -30.06 5.35
CA LYS A 224 1.00 -30.36 6.47
C LYS A 224 2.41 -29.76 6.21
N LEU A 225 2.90 -29.82 4.97
CA LEU A 225 4.18 -29.19 4.61
C LEU A 225 4.13 -27.69 4.89
N LEU A 226 3.04 -26.99 4.53
CA LEU A 226 2.90 -25.57 4.83
C LEU A 226 2.89 -25.30 6.34
N GLU A 227 2.12 -26.08 7.12
CA GLU A 227 2.03 -25.94 8.59
C GLU A 227 3.38 -26.15 9.29
N GLU A 228 4.25 -27.02 8.75
CA GLU A 228 5.56 -27.31 9.32
C GLU A 228 6.65 -26.28 8.90
N ASN A 229 6.44 -25.52 7.83
CA ASN A 229 7.51 -24.73 7.22
C ASN A 229 7.18 -23.24 7.05
N TYR A 230 5.91 -22.82 7.02
CA TYR A 230 5.51 -21.40 6.90
C TYR A 230 5.70 -20.69 8.26
N GLY A 231 6.02 -19.39 8.22
CA GLY A 231 6.24 -18.58 9.43
C GLY A 231 7.50 -18.97 10.22
N GLN A 232 8.47 -19.63 9.59
CA GLN A 232 9.69 -20.07 10.26
C GLN A 232 10.90 -19.30 9.75
N LYS A 233 11.67 -18.70 10.65
CA LYS A 233 12.92 -17.96 10.35
C LYS A 233 14.05 -18.91 9.93
N ASP A 234 13.81 -19.74 8.91
CA ASP A 234 14.70 -20.78 8.39
C ASP A 234 14.64 -20.81 6.86
N SER A 235 15.76 -20.52 6.20
CA SER A 235 15.85 -20.47 4.73
C SER A 235 15.60 -21.84 4.06
N GLN A 236 15.86 -22.96 4.73
CA GLN A 236 15.55 -24.29 4.18
C GLN A 236 14.06 -24.56 4.19
N LYS A 237 13.36 -24.10 5.23
CA LYS A 237 11.91 -24.19 5.33
C LYS A 237 11.24 -23.27 4.32
N GLU A 238 11.70 -22.04 4.18
CA GLU A 238 11.27 -21.12 3.14
C GLU A 238 11.42 -21.73 1.74
N ALA A 239 12.56 -22.34 1.45
CA ALA A 239 12.81 -22.98 0.14
C ALA A 239 11.79 -24.10 -0.16
N LYS A 240 11.36 -24.88 0.85
CA LYS A 240 10.32 -25.91 0.67
C LYS A 240 8.96 -25.30 0.33
N VAL A 241 8.61 -24.18 0.97
CA VAL A 241 7.36 -23.46 0.67
C VAL A 241 7.42 -22.90 -0.75
N LYS A 242 8.52 -22.26 -1.15
CA LYS A 242 8.71 -21.76 -2.53
C LYS A 242 8.65 -22.90 -3.56
N GLN A 243 9.25 -24.05 -3.26
CA GLN A 243 9.13 -25.23 -4.13
C GLN A 243 7.68 -25.66 -4.29
N LEU A 244 6.90 -25.70 -3.20
CA LEU A 244 5.47 -26.02 -3.28
C LEU A 244 4.70 -24.99 -4.10
N TYR A 245 5.01 -23.69 -3.99
CA TYR A 245 4.41 -22.65 -4.83
C TYR A 245 4.66 -22.89 -6.32
N HIS A 246 5.86 -23.37 -6.71
CA HIS A 246 6.16 -23.78 -8.09
C HIS A 246 5.36 -25.01 -8.51
N GLU A 247 5.27 -26.05 -7.66
CA GLU A 247 4.48 -27.27 -7.95
C GLU A 247 2.99 -26.97 -8.12
N LEU A 248 2.45 -25.99 -7.37
CA LEU A 248 1.07 -25.52 -7.48
C LEU A 248 0.86 -24.53 -8.65
N GLN A 249 1.92 -24.23 -9.40
CA GLN A 249 1.90 -23.30 -10.55
C GLN A 249 1.35 -21.91 -10.17
N LEU A 250 1.70 -21.41 -8.96
CA LEU A 250 1.18 -20.13 -8.48
C LEU A 250 1.69 -18.95 -9.30
N GLN A 251 2.84 -19.06 -9.94
CA GLN A 251 3.35 -18.03 -10.84
C GLN A 251 2.41 -17.84 -12.05
N GLN A 252 2.08 -18.92 -12.77
CA GLN A 252 1.17 -18.83 -13.92
C GLN A 252 -0.24 -18.40 -13.51
N PHE A 253 -0.67 -18.86 -12.32
CA PHE A 253 -1.95 -18.45 -11.77
C PHE A 253 -2.00 -16.95 -11.46
N TYR A 254 -0.91 -16.39 -10.91
CA TYR A 254 -0.79 -14.95 -10.68
C TYR A 254 -0.81 -14.17 -12.01
N GLU A 255 -0.01 -14.59 -13.00
CA GLU A 255 0.07 -13.92 -14.31
C GLU A 255 -1.31 -13.84 -15.00
N GLN A 256 -2.10 -14.92 -14.93
CA GLN A 256 -3.47 -14.92 -15.44
C GLN A 256 -4.38 -13.98 -14.62
N TRP A 257 -4.34 -14.07 -13.30
CA TRP A 257 -5.12 -13.23 -12.41
C TRP A 257 -4.78 -11.73 -12.60
N GLU A 258 -3.50 -11.40 -12.82
CA GLU A 258 -3.05 -10.03 -13.10
C GLU A 258 -3.69 -9.48 -14.38
N GLU A 259 -3.68 -10.24 -15.47
CA GLU A 259 -4.29 -9.80 -16.73
C GLU A 259 -5.80 -9.58 -16.59
N GLU A 260 -6.50 -10.47 -15.89
CA GLU A 260 -7.93 -10.32 -15.61
C GLU A 260 -8.19 -9.05 -14.77
N ARG A 261 -7.43 -8.85 -13.68
CA ARG A 261 -7.57 -7.67 -12.81
C ARG A 261 -7.29 -6.37 -13.54
N VAL A 262 -6.25 -6.34 -14.38
CA VAL A 262 -5.91 -5.15 -15.19
C VAL A 262 -6.96 -4.88 -16.24
N SER A 263 -7.54 -5.90 -16.85
CA SER A 263 -8.65 -5.76 -17.79
C SER A 263 -9.87 -5.12 -17.13
N ASP A 264 -10.24 -5.58 -15.92
CA ASP A 264 -11.34 -5.02 -15.13
C ASP A 264 -11.10 -3.56 -14.76
N LEU A 265 -9.87 -3.23 -14.32
CA LEU A 265 -9.49 -1.85 -14.01
C LEU A 265 -9.60 -0.94 -15.23
N ARG A 266 -9.10 -1.38 -16.39
CA ARG A 266 -9.22 -0.63 -17.66
C ARG A 266 -10.68 -0.41 -18.06
N ALA A 267 -11.54 -1.42 -17.87
CA ALA A 267 -12.97 -1.31 -18.16
C ALA A 267 -13.64 -0.27 -17.26
N LYS A 268 -13.31 -0.22 -15.95
CA LYS A 268 -13.78 0.80 -15.02
C LYS A 268 -13.28 2.19 -15.39
N ILE A 269 -11.99 2.33 -15.70
CA ILE A 269 -11.37 3.60 -16.11
C ILE A 269 -12.04 4.15 -17.36
N ALA A 270 -12.35 3.31 -18.34
CA ALA A 270 -13.02 3.73 -19.57
C ALA A 270 -14.41 4.32 -19.34
N GLN A 271 -15.07 3.98 -18.23
CA GLN A 271 -16.41 4.46 -17.86
C GLN A 271 -16.40 5.72 -17.00
N VAL A 272 -15.24 6.28 -16.68
CA VAL A 272 -15.14 7.51 -15.85
C VAL A 272 -15.86 8.66 -16.53
N ASP A 273 -16.80 9.26 -15.81
CA ASP A 273 -17.47 10.48 -16.21
C ASP A 273 -16.63 11.71 -15.84
N GLU A 274 -16.13 12.40 -16.85
CA GLU A 274 -15.26 13.57 -16.69
C GLU A 274 -16.03 14.91 -16.58
N SER A 275 -17.37 14.88 -16.58
CA SER A 275 -18.22 16.08 -16.63
C SER A 275 -18.06 17.00 -15.41
N GLU A 276 -17.62 16.45 -14.26
CA GLU A 276 -17.40 17.19 -13.01
C GLU A 276 -15.89 17.44 -12.72
N GLY A 277 -15.04 17.37 -13.76
CA GLY A 277 -13.62 17.74 -13.65
C GLY A 277 -12.68 16.59 -13.25
N LEU A 278 -13.17 15.41 -12.89
CA LEU A 278 -12.34 14.21 -12.77
C LEU A 278 -11.85 13.82 -14.16
N LYS A 279 -10.63 13.27 -14.24
CA LYS A 279 -10.00 12.83 -15.49
C LYS A 279 -9.61 11.36 -15.42
N LYS A 280 -10.01 10.56 -16.42
CA LYS A 280 -9.60 9.14 -16.53
C LYS A 280 -8.08 8.99 -16.63
N GLU A 281 -7.40 9.96 -17.23
CA GLU A 281 -5.93 10.00 -17.35
C GLU A 281 -5.22 9.86 -15.99
N VAL A 282 -5.83 10.32 -14.89
CA VAL A 282 -5.31 10.14 -13.52
C VAL A 282 -5.14 8.65 -13.24
N PHE A 283 -6.17 7.85 -13.49
CA PHE A 283 -6.16 6.41 -13.21
C PHE A 283 -5.30 5.62 -14.20
N GLU A 284 -5.31 6.03 -15.48
CA GLU A 284 -4.44 5.44 -16.51
C GLU A 284 -2.98 5.59 -16.13
N ALA A 285 -2.57 6.77 -15.66
CA ALA A 285 -1.21 7.03 -15.23
C ALA A 285 -0.80 6.22 -13.99
N PHE A 286 -1.72 6.00 -13.03
CA PHE A 286 -1.48 5.10 -11.89
C PHE A 286 -1.30 3.67 -12.35
N LEU A 287 -2.23 3.16 -13.15
CA LEU A 287 -2.19 1.79 -13.65
C LEU A 287 -0.93 1.51 -14.46
N GLN A 288 -0.50 2.46 -15.31
CA GLN A 288 0.72 2.33 -16.10
C GLN A 288 1.97 2.18 -15.23
N LYS A 289 2.03 2.87 -14.08
CA LYS A 289 3.19 2.80 -13.16
C LYS A 289 3.29 1.45 -12.43
N ILE A 290 2.18 0.80 -12.16
CA ILE A 290 2.17 -0.44 -11.38
C ILE A 290 2.06 -1.71 -12.25
N TYR A 291 1.51 -1.61 -13.47
CA TYR A 291 1.33 -2.76 -14.35
C TYR A 291 2.67 -3.37 -14.76
N LYS A 292 2.84 -4.67 -14.46
CA LYS A 292 4.07 -5.45 -14.75
C LYS A 292 5.36 -4.79 -14.25
N ARG A 293 5.30 -4.10 -13.10
CA ARG A 293 6.53 -3.58 -12.47
C ARG A 293 7.45 -4.73 -12.08
N SER A 294 8.75 -4.47 -12.09
CA SER A 294 9.80 -5.42 -11.68
C SER A 294 10.47 -5.04 -10.34
N LYS A 295 10.06 -3.88 -9.78
CA LYS A 295 10.60 -3.35 -8.51
C LYS A 295 9.49 -2.73 -7.69
#